data_acedc16ee7e9383ee44160f8996eaaee
#
_entry.id   acedc16ee7e9383ee44160f8996eaaee
#
_cell.length_a   1.000
_cell.length_b   1.000
_cell.length_c   1.000
_cell.angle_alpha   90.00
_cell.angle_beta   90.00
_cell.angle_gamma   90.00
#
_symmetry.space_group_name_H-M   'P 1'
#
loop_
_entity.id
_entity.type
_entity.pdbx_description
1 polymer ?
#
loop_
_entity_poly.entity_id
_entity_poly.type
_entity_poly.pdbx_seq_one_letter_code
_entity_poly.pdbx_strand_id
1 'polypeptide(L)'
;MLETITKYYDNESMFHGFIPHIMGTRFDILIIHSDFTLLNRIWAVIINEIEHLDKILNRFDSKSEVSRLNSLKSQSPIPISTELEEILQLCQYYYERTFHLFDITMKDFSLIKFGNRHIFLPVLGPTLDFGGFAKGYALKKIKELIEQENVNHAFVNFGNSSILGMGHHPYGDSWKVSFLNPYNQSLLNEFNLQNTARSEEHTSELQSH
;
A
#
# COMPACT_ATOMS: atom_id res chain seq x y z
N MET A 1 -8.24 9.95 15.23
CA MET A 1 -7.27 10.76 14.46
C MET A 1 -6.01 9.93 14.38
N LEU A 2 -5.48 9.73 13.21
CA LEU A 2 -4.26 8.97 13.01
C LEU A 2 -3.08 9.67 13.71
N GLU A 3 -2.26 8.91 14.44
CA GLU A 3 -1.03 9.44 15.01
C GLU A 3 0.00 9.63 13.89
N THR A 4 0.50 10.86 13.75
CA THR A 4 1.49 11.20 12.71
C THR A 4 2.62 12.01 13.32
N ILE A 5 3.83 11.77 12.85
CA ILE A 5 5.03 12.49 13.27
C ILE A 5 5.68 13.06 12.01
N THR A 6 6.08 14.33 12.07
CA THR A 6 6.78 14.98 10.96
C THR A 6 8.05 15.67 11.44
N LYS A 7 9.06 15.69 10.56
CA LYS A 7 10.30 16.42 10.76
C LYS A 7 10.79 16.99 9.45
N TYR A 8 11.32 18.21 9.48
CA TYR A 8 11.97 18.83 8.34
C TYR A 8 13.48 18.98 8.60
N TYR A 9 14.30 18.67 7.62
CA TYR A 9 15.75 18.79 7.64
C TYR A 9 16.15 19.91 6.68
N ASP A 10 16.42 21.10 7.24
CA ASP A 10 16.66 22.34 6.46
C ASP A 10 17.84 22.20 5.49
N ASN A 11 18.94 21.61 5.92
CA ASN A 11 20.16 21.50 5.11
C ASN A 11 19.94 20.65 3.84
N GLU A 12 19.09 19.64 3.91
CA GLU A 12 18.78 18.72 2.82
C GLU A 12 17.49 19.11 2.08
N SER A 13 16.77 20.14 2.55
CA SER A 13 15.42 20.48 2.08
C SER A 13 14.53 19.23 2.09
N MET A 14 14.62 18.39 3.11
CA MET A 14 14.00 17.08 3.20
C MET A 14 12.93 17.04 4.29
N PHE A 15 11.73 16.64 3.92
CA PHE A 15 10.61 16.36 4.80
C PHE A 15 10.58 14.87 5.13
N HIS A 16 10.40 14.52 6.39
CA HIS A 16 10.11 13.16 6.85
C HIS A 16 8.74 13.13 7.49
N GLY A 17 7.85 12.31 6.95
CA GLY A 17 6.56 11.95 7.53
C GLY A 17 6.54 10.51 8.00
N PHE A 18 5.96 10.25 9.17
CA PHE A 18 5.91 8.93 9.78
C PHE A 18 4.54 8.67 10.39
N ILE A 19 4.01 7.47 10.15
CA ILE A 19 2.78 6.94 10.76
C ILE A 19 3.15 5.62 11.45
N PRO A 20 3.00 5.52 12.78
CA PRO A 20 3.38 4.32 13.53
C PRO A 20 2.62 3.06 13.12
N HIS A 21 1.32 3.20 12.82
CA HIS A 21 0.49 2.07 12.44
C HIS A 21 -0.62 2.48 11.48
N ILE A 22 -0.59 1.90 10.27
CA ILE A 22 -1.61 2.04 9.23
C ILE A 22 -1.50 0.84 8.26
N MET A 23 -2.62 0.31 7.78
CA MET A 23 -2.67 -0.85 6.87
C MET A 23 -1.85 -2.06 7.40
N GLY A 24 -1.90 -2.28 8.72
CA GLY A 24 -1.20 -3.39 9.41
C GLY A 24 0.30 -3.20 9.61
N THR A 25 0.87 -2.03 9.32
CA THR A 25 2.30 -1.79 9.44
C THR A 25 2.61 -0.30 9.72
N ARG A 26 3.89 0.06 9.82
CA ARG A 26 4.35 1.45 9.84
C ARG A 26 4.45 2.01 8.42
N PHE A 27 4.39 3.32 8.30
CA PHE A 27 4.58 4.06 7.06
C PHE A 27 5.58 5.18 7.26
N ASP A 28 6.58 5.26 6.39
CA ASP A 28 7.59 6.32 6.34
C ASP A 28 7.64 6.94 4.95
N ILE A 29 7.79 8.26 4.89
CA ILE A 29 8.02 8.99 3.64
C ILE A 29 9.08 10.06 3.82
N LEU A 30 10.01 10.12 2.86
CA LEU A 30 10.95 11.22 2.69
C LEU A 30 10.61 11.95 1.39
N ILE A 31 10.49 13.28 1.42
CA ILE A 31 10.24 14.11 0.24
C ILE A 31 11.25 15.23 0.23
N ILE A 32 11.90 15.47 -0.93
CA ILE A 32 12.90 16.55 -1.08
C ILE A 32 12.24 17.69 -1.82
N HIS A 33 12.07 18.80 -1.15
CA HIS A 33 11.58 20.06 -1.71
C HIS A 33 11.82 21.21 -0.74
N SER A 34 12.11 22.42 -1.26
CA SER A 34 12.40 23.61 -0.44
C SER A 34 11.14 24.31 0.09
N ASP A 35 9.98 24.11 -0.53
CA ASP A 35 8.70 24.70 -0.08
C ASP A 35 8.03 23.84 1.00
N PHE A 36 8.21 24.25 2.24
CA PHE A 36 7.62 23.59 3.41
C PHE A 36 6.07 23.61 3.39
N THR A 37 5.45 24.65 2.82
CA THR A 37 3.99 24.72 2.72
C THR A 37 3.45 23.69 1.76
N LEU A 38 4.10 23.52 0.61
CA LEU A 38 3.81 22.45 -0.33
C LEU A 38 3.94 21.08 0.31
N LEU A 39 5.04 20.83 1.04
CA LEU A 39 5.30 19.54 1.70
C LEU A 39 4.20 19.17 2.70
N ASN A 40 3.76 20.12 3.52
CA ASN A 40 2.66 19.89 4.46
C ASN A 40 1.33 19.60 3.75
N ARG A 41 1.07 20.27 2.61
CA ARG A 41 -0.11 19.99 1.79
C ARG A 41 -0.07 18.58 1.21
N ILE A 42 1.06 18.19 0.62
CA ILE A 42 1.26 16.84 0.07
C ILE A 42 1.06 15.79 1.19
N TRP A 43 1.67 16.01 2.35
CA TRP A 43 1.54 15.13 3.50
C TRP A 43 0.09 14.94 3.94
N ALA A 44 -0.67 16.02 4.04
CA ALA A 44 -2.09 15.95 4.40
C ALA A 44 -2.92 15.16 3.37
N VAL A 45 -2.65 15.33 2.09
CA VAL A 45 -3.33 14.57 1.02
C VAL A 45 -2.96 13.09 1.07
N ILE A 46 -1.68 12.77 1.28
CA ILE A 46 -1.22 11.38 1.42
C ILE A 46 -1.87 10.69 2.63
N ILE A 47 -1.93 11.35 3.79
CA ILE A 47 -2.61 10.79 4.98
C ILE A 47 -4.06 10.45 4.65
N ASN A 48 -4.79 11.39 4.04
CA ASN A 48 -6.19 11.20 3.68
C ASN A 48 -6.38 10.02 2.73
N GLU A 49 -5.50 9.88 1.75
CA GLU A 49 -5.53 8.76 0.78
C GLU A 49 -5.29 7.43 1.47
N ILE A 50 -4.26 7.32 2.32
CA ILE A 50 -3.94 6.08 3.03
C ILE A 50 -5.08 5.71 4.00
N GLU A 51 -5.62 6.67 4.76
CA GLU A 51 -6.78 6.42 5.62
C GLU A 51 -8.02 5.98 4.83
N HIS A 52 -8.22 6.54 3.64
CA HIS A 52 -9.30 6.16 2.76
C HIS A 52 -9.15 4.72 2.28
N LEU A 53 -7.97 4.34 1.81
CA LEU A 53 -7.67 2.98 1.38
C LEU A 53 -7.79 1.97 2.55
N ASP A 54 -7.35 2.33 3.73
CA ASP A 54 -7.50 1.48 4.93
C ASP A 54 -8.97 1.23 5.26
N LYS A 55 -9.83 2.25 5.17
CA LYS A 55 -11.30 2.11 5.34
C LYS A 55 -11.96 1.22 4.29
N ILE A 56 -11.39 1.11 3.11
CA ILE A 56 -11.89 0.20 2.07
C ILE A 56 -11.36 -1.22 2.28
N LEU A 57 -10.04 -1.38 2.42
CA LEU A 57 -9.34 -2.64 2.20
C LEU A 57 -8.99 -3.43 3.47
N ASN A 58 -9.06 -2.81 4.65
CA ASN A 58 -8.64 -3.44 5.90
C ASN A 58 -9.64 -4.49 6.39
N ARG A 59 -9.36 -5.77 6.12
CA ARG A 59 -10.24 -6.88 6.55
C ARG A 59 -10.35 -7.05 8.07
N PHE A 60 -9.45 -6.46 8.85
CA PHE A 60 -9.42 -6.55 10.31
C PHE A 60 -10.21 -5.43 11.01
N ASP A 61 -10.48 -4.32 10.32
CA ASP A 61 -11.37 -3.28 10.83
C ASP A 61 -12.82 -3.60 10.47
N SER A 62 -13.64 -3.89 11.47
CA SER A 62 -15.06 -4.22 11.28
C SER A 62 -15.88 -3.10 10.58
N LYS A 63 -15.35 -1.88 10.52
CA LYS A 63 -15.96 -0.72 9.86
C LYS A 63 -15.54 -0.59 8.40
N SER A 64 -14.54 -1.33 7.95
CA SER A 64 -14.08 -1.29 6.57
C SER A 64 -15.09 -1.90 5.60
N GLU A 65 -15.02 -1.50 4.35
CA GLU A 65 -15.90 -2.02 3.32
C GLU A 65 -15.67 -3.52 3.10
N VAL A 66 -14.42 -3.96 3.01
CA VAL A 66 -14.05 -5.38 2.82
C VAL A 66 -14.47 -6.24 4.01
N SER A 67 -14.27 -5.78 5.24
CA SER A 67 -14.70 -6.52 6.42
C SER A 67 -16.22 -6.69 6.46
N ARG A 68 -16.98 -5.63 6.11
CA ARG A 68 -18.44 -5.68 5.96
C ARG A 68 -18.85 -6.73 4.91
N LEU A 69 -18.22 -6.72 3.74
CA LEU A 69 -18.51 -7.69 2.67
C LEU A 69 -18.24 -9.12 3.12
N ASN A 70 -17.10 -9.35 3.75
CA ASN A 70 -16.72 -10.66 4.29
C ASN A 70 -17.71 -11.19 5.33
N SER A 71 -18.34 -10.31 6.09
CA SER A 71 -19.34 -10.65 7.11
C SER A 71 -20.73 -10.90 6.52
N LEU A 72 -21.10 -10.14 5.48
CA LEU A 72 -22.44 -10.19 4.90
C LEU A 72 -22.69 -11.43 4.06
N LYS A 73 -21.71 -11.88 3.25
CA LYS A 73 -21.81 -13.01 2.30
C LYS A 73 -23.25 -13.41 1.98
N SER A 74 -23.78 -12.96 0.87
CA SER A 74 -25.21 -13.06 0.57
C SER A 74 -25.45 -13.81 -0.74
N GLN A 75 -26.66 -14.38 -0.87
CA GLN A 75 -27.13 -14.89 -2.16
C GLN A 75 -27.55 -13.79 -3.13
N SER A 76 -27.60 -12.54 -2.66
CA SER A 76 -27.93 -11.37 -3.47
C SER A 76 -26.70 -10.48 -3.65
N PRO A 77 -26.60 -9.72 -4.76
CA PRO A 77 -25.52 -8.75 -4.95
C PRO A 77 -25.49 -7.71 -3.82
N ILE A 78 -24.30 -7.39 -3.36
CA ILE A 78 -24.04 -6.42 -2.29
C ILE A 78 -23.44 -5.16 -2.94
N PRO A 79 -23.92 -3.94 -2.62
CA PRO A 79 -23.34 -2.71 -3.17
C PRO A 79 -21.92 -2.47 -2.66
N ILE A 80 -21.07 -2.01 -3.58
CA ILE A 80 -19.66 -1.64 -3.33
C ILE A 80 -19.35 -0.24 -3.84
N SER A 81 -18.29 0.36 -3.30
CA SER A 81 -17.76 1.63 -3.79
C SER A 81 -17.19 1.50 -5.20
N THR A 82 -17.15 2.61 -5.94
CA THR A 82 -16.52 2.66 -7.27
C THR A 82 -15.05 2.27 -7.19
N GLU A 83 -14.34 2.75 -6.16
CA GLU A 83 -12.93 2.44 -6.00
C GLU A 83 -12.69 0.95 -5.71
N LEU A 84 -13.52 0.31 -4.88
CA LEU A 84 -13.39 -1.13 -4.66
C LEU A 84 -13.66 -1.92 -5.95
N GLU A 85 -14.59 -1.48 -6.79
CA GLU A 85 -14.82 -2.11 -8.10
C GLU A 85 -13.60 -1.98 -9.01
N GLU A 86 -12.97 -0.80 -9.08
CA GLU A 86 -11.72 -0.59 -9.84
C GLU A 86 -10.58 -1.46 -9.31
N ILE A 87 -10.44 -1.57 -7.99
CA ILE A 87 -9.46 -2.45 -7.35
C ILE A 87 -9.72 -3.92 -7.70
N LEU A 88 -10.98 -4.37 -7.66
CA LEU A 88 -11.35 -5.74 -8.04
C LEU A 88 -11.03 -6.03 -9.52
N GLN A 89 -11.26 -5.09 -10.43
CA GLN A 89 -10.88 -5.22 -11.84
C GLN A 89 -9.37 -5.37 -12.00
N LEU A 90 -8.59 -4.60 -11.25
CA LEU A 90 -7.14 -4.69 -11.26
C LEU A 90 -6.65 -6.02 -10.67
N CYS A 91 -7.27 -6.51 -9.60
CA CYS A 91 -6.98 -7.81 -9.02
C CYS A 91 -7.33 -8.96 -9.98
N GLN A 92 -8.44 -8.86 -10.70
CA GLN A 92 -8.80 -9.82 -11.75
C GLN A 92 -7.76 -9.85 -12.86
N TYR A 93 -7.30 -8.68 -13.32
CA TYR A 93 -6.24 -8.59 -14.32
C TYR A 93 -4.96 -9.31 -13.84
N TYR A 94 -4.53 -9.11 -12.58
CA TYR A 94 -3.37 -9.80 -12.04
C TYR A 94 -3.60 -11.29 -11.82
N TYR A 95 -4.79 -11.70 -11.38
CA TYR A 95 -5.18 -13.11 -11.26
C TYR A 95 -4.99 -13.84 -12.59
N GLU A 96 -5.50 -13.29 -13.70
CA GLU A 96 -5.36 -13.86 -15.04
C GLU A 96 -3.90 -13.86 -15.53
N ARG A 97 -3.17 -12.76 -15.32
CA ARG A 97 -1.77 -12.59 -15.76
C ARG A 97 -0.77 -13.46 -15.02
N THR A 98 -1.07 -13.86 -13.81
CA THR A 98 -0.20 -14.72 -12.98
C THR A 98 -0.61 -16.19 -13.03
N PHE A 99 -1.42 -16.59 -14.00
CA PHE A 99 -1.93 -17.98 -14.09
C PHE A 99 -2.61 -18.41 -12.79
N HIS A 100 -3.38 -17.51 -12.19
CA HIS A 100 -4.15 -17.70 -10.95
C HIS A 100 -3.28 -17.84 -9.67
N LEU A 101 -1.98 -17.53 -9.75
CA LEU A 101 -1.12 -17.56 -8.55
C LEU A 101 -1.38 -16.38 -7.60
N PHE A 102 -1.74 -15.21 -8.15
CA PHE A 102 -2.20 -14.09 -7.35
C PHE A 102 -3.72 -14.17 -7.18
N ASP A 103 -4.20 -14.37 -5.96
CA ASP A 103 -5.63 -14.49 -5.67
C ASP A 103 -5.98 -13.85 -4.32
N ILE A 104 -6.71 -12.72 -4.37
CA ILE A 104 -7.19 -12.01 -3.18
C ILE A 104 -8.30 -12.77 -2.43
N THR A 105 -8.78 -13.87 -2.97
CA THR A 105 -9.83 -14.67 -2.33
C THR A 105 -9.25 -15.84 -1.52
N MET A 106 -7.95 -16.11 -1.70
CA MET A 106 -7.22 -17.23 -1.10
C MET A 106 -7.87 -18.60 -1.37
N LYS A 107 -8.72 -18.70 -2.39
CA LYS A 107 -9.40 -19.92 -2.82
C LYS A 107 -9.54 -19.99 -4.33
N ASP A 108 -10.45 -19.23 -4.88
CA ASP A 108 -10.73 -19.17 -6.31
C ASP A 108 -11.48 -17.87 -6.61
N PHE A 109 -10.82 -16.95 -7.27
CA PHE A 109 -11.36 -15.67 -7.70
C PHE A 109 -12.58 -15.82 -8.61
N SER A 110 -12.68 -16.92 -9.38
CA SER A 110 -13.78 -17.17 -10.29
C SER A 110 -15.14 -17.35 -9.59
N LEU A 111 -15.13 -17.62 -8.28
CA LEU A 111 -16.35 -17.76 -7.47
C LEU A 111 -17.01 -16.43 -7.12
N ILE A 112 -16.33 -15.30 -7.31
CA ILE A 112 -16.91 -13.99 -7.13
C ILE A 112 -17.33 -13.39 -8.48
N LYS A 113 -18.42 -12.63 -8.45
CA LYS A 113 -18.87 -11.85 -9.60
C LYS A 113 -19.07 -10.41 -9.16
N PHE A 114 -18.60 -9.47 -9.95
CA PHE A 114 -18.77 -8.05 -9.63
C PHE A 114 -18.98 -7.24 -10.91
N GLY A 115 -19.57 -6.06 -10.74
CA GLY A 115 -19.87 -5.12 -11.81
C GLY A 115 -21.04 -4.20 -11.42
N ASN A 116 -21.13 -3.05 -12.10
CA ASN A 116 -22.15 -2.04 -11.82
C ASN A 116 -22.23 -1.65 -10.33
N ARG A 117 -21.09 -1.53 -9.65
CA ARG A 117 -20.95 -1.24 -8.22
C ARG A 117 -21.65 -2.25 -7.30
N HIS A 118 -21.64 -3.50 -7.70
CA HIS A 118 -22.13 -4.62 -6.88
C HIS A 118 -21.13 -5.78 -6.93
N ILE A 119 -21.08 -6.54 -5.86
CA ILE A 119 -20.34 -7.80 -5.76
C ILE A 119 -21.28 -8.91 -5.28
N PHE A 120 -21.08 -10.10 -5.82
CA PHE A 120 -21.70 -11.33 -5.34
C PHE A 120 -20.62 -12.18 -4.66
N LEU A 121 -20.80 -12.42 -3.35
CA LEU A 121 -19.96 -13.27 -2.51
C LEU A 121 -20.82 -14.43 -1.98
N PRO A 122 -20.63 -15.66 -2.47
CA PRO A 122 -21.42 -16.80 -2.02
C PRO A 122 -21.26 -17.04 -0.51
N VAL A 123 -22.34 -17.49 0.16
CA VAL A 123 -22.35 -17.71 1.63
C VAL A 123 -21.25 -18.67 2.10
N LEU A 124 -20.99 -19.75 1.36
CA LEU A 124 -19.90 -20.70 1.61
C LEU A 124 -18.65 -20.36 0.75
N GLY A 125 -18.61 -19.16 0.20
CA GLY A 125 -17.58 -18.70 -0.73
C GLY A 125 -16.30 -18.22 -0.06
N PRO A 126 -15.42 -17.64 -0.88
CA PRO A 126 -14.14 -17.09 -0.45
C PRO A 126 -14.31 -15.87 0.45
N THR A 127 -13.23 -15.49 1.11
CA THR A 127 -13.08 -14.25 1.88
C THR A 127 -12.11 -13.35 1.15
N LEU A 128 -12.44 -12.08 1.02
CA LEU A 128 -11.56 -11.09 0.37
C LEU A 128 -10.41 -10.72 1.31
N ASP A 129 -9.19 -10.80 0.82
CA ASP A 129 -7.97 -10.39 1.51
C ASP A 129 -7.04 -9.65 0.55
N PHE A 130 -6.87 -8.36 0.78
CA PHE A 130 -6.03 -7.49 -0.05
C PHE A 130 -4.62 -7.29 0.54
N GLY A 131 -4.20 -8.05 1.54
CA GLY A 131 -2.90 -7.90 2.21
C GLY A 131 -1.74 -7.86 1.22
N GLY A 132 -1.72 -8.76 0.25
CA GLY A 132 -0.73 -8.80 -0.82
C GLY A 132 -0.85 -7.75 -1.91
N PHE A 133 -1.92 -6.95 -1.91
CA PHE A 133 -2.18 -5.96 -2.94
C PHE A 133 -2.16 -4.52 -2.43
N ALA A 134 -2.76 -4.29 -1.26
CA ALA A 134 -3.11 -2.96 -0.77
C ALA A 134 -1.93 -2.00 -0.66
N LYS A 135 -0.78 -2.46 -0.16
CA LYS A 135 0.42 -1.61 -0.01
C LYS A 135 0.99 -1.18 -1.36
N GLY A 136 1.05 -2.09 -2.33
CA GLY A 136 1.49 -1.76 -3.70
C GLY A 136 0.56 -0.76 -4.39
N TYR A 137 -0.74 -0.92 -4.21
CA TYR A 137 -1.74 0.02 -4.72
C TYR A 137 -1.62 1.40 -4.07
N ALA A 138 -1.46 1.45 -2.73
CA ALA A 138 -1.22 2.70 -2.01
C ALA A 138 0.06 3.41 -2.47
N LEU A 139 1.17 2.68 -2.70
CA LEU A 139 2.40 3.25 -3.26
C LEU A 139 2.17 3.88 -4.64
N LYS A 140 1.38 3.24 -5.49
CA LYS A 140 1.02 3.79 -6.81
C LYS A 140 0.25 5.11 -6.66
N LYS A 141 -0.77 5.16 -5.81
CA LYS A 141 -1.56 6.37 -5.52
C LYS A 141 -0.69 7.49 -4.96
N ILE A 142 0.17 7.18 -3.99
CA ILE A 142 1.10 8.15 -3.39
C ILE A 142 2.05 8.71 -4.45
N LYS A 143 2.59 7.87 -5.32
CA LYS A 143 3.43 8.31 -6.44
C LYS A 143 2.69 9.31 -7.33
N GLU A 144 1.47 8.99 -7.73
CA GLU A 144 0.63 9.86 -8.57
C GLU A 144 0.37 11.22 -7.90
N LEU A 145 0.07 11.23 -6.58
CA LEU A 145 -0.13 12.45 -5.80
C LEU A 145 1.14 13.34 -5.74
N ILE A 146 2.30 12.75 -5.56
CA ILE A 146 3.58 13.45 -5.51
C ILE A 146 3.93 14.03 -6.90
N GLU A 147 3.73 13.25 -7.97
CA GLU A 147 3.99 13.67 -9.35
C GLU A 147 3.07 14.82 -9.80
N GLN A 148 1.80 14.83 -9.37
CA GLN A 148 0.86 15.93 -9.66
C GLN A 148 1.32 17.28 -9.08
N GLU A 149 2.09 17.27 -8.01
CA GLU A 149 2.69 18.45 -7.41
C GLU A 149 4.09 18.81 -7.96
N ASN A 150 4.51 18.14 -9.05
CA ASN A 150 5.83 18.31 -9.70
C ASN A 150 7.02 18.04 -8.77
N VAL A 151 6.86 17.20 -7.76
CA VAL A 151 7.94 16.74 -6.89
C VAL A 151 8.58 15.49 -7.49
N ASN A 152 9.89 15.52 -7.68
CA ASN A 152 10.63 14.49 -8.40
C ASN A 152 11.43 13.55 -7.51
N HIS A 153 11.64 13.89 -6.23
CA HIS A 153 12.50 13.14 -5.34
C HIS A 153 11.74 12.77 -4.07
N ALA A 154 11.44 11.49 -3.91
CA ALA A 154 10.78 10.95 -2.73
C ALA A 154 11.16 9.50 -2.49
N PHE A 155 11.12 9.10 -1.24
CA PHE A 155 11.25 7.70 -0.83
C PHE A 155 10.08 7.33 0.06
N VAL A 156 9.41 6.24 -0.24
CA VAL A 156 8.25 5.75 0.52
C VAL A 156 8.50 4.33 0.98
N ASN A 157 8.21 4.05 2.24
CA ASN A 157 8.42 2.75 2.85
C ASN A 157 7.19 2.33 3.66
N PHE A 158 6.53 1.23 3.22
CA PHE A 158 5.49 0.54 3.95
C PHE A 158 6.06 -0.71 4.63
N GLY A 159 6.41 -0.60 5.92
CA GLY A 159 6.78 -1.72 6.79
C GLY A 159 7.97 -2.54 6.31
N ASN A 160 8.89 -1.95 5.55
CA ASN A 160 10.05 -2.57 4.92
C ASN A 160 9.71 -3.65 3.85
N SER A 161 8.43 -3.91 3.60
CA SER A 161 8.01 -4.91 2.61
C SER A 161 7.62 -4.31 1.26
N SER A 162 7.19 -3.06 1.24
CA SER A 162 6.80 -2.36 0.01
C SER A 162 7.43 -0.97 0.01
N ILE A 163 8.33 -0.73 -0.92
CA ILE A 163 9.12 0.49 -1.01
C ILE A 163 9.06 1.09 -2.41
N LEU A 164 9.12 2.42 -2.48
CA LEU A 164 9.18 3.20 -3.72
C LEU A 164 10.30 4.23 -3.61
N GLY A 165 11.16 4.31 -4.63
CA GLY A 165 12.14 5.38 -4.81
C GLY A 165 11.80 6.20 -6.06
N MET A 166 11.60 7.50 -5.89
CA MET A 166 11.44 8.50 -6.97
C MET A 166 12.66 9.39 -7.00
N GLY A 167 13.24 9.60 -8.19
CA GLY A 167 14.46 10.38 -8.34
C GLY A 167 15.62 9.83 -7.50
N HIS A 168 16.26 10.69 -6.70
CA HIS A 168 17.46 10.31 -5.93
C HIS A 168 17.50 10.95 -4.54
N HIS A 169 18.35 10.42 -3.66
CA HIS A 169 18.68 10.98 -2.36
C HIS A 169 19.55 12.26 -2.52
N PRO A 170 19.49 13.25 -1.61
CA PRO A 170 20.32 14.48 -1.68
C PRO A 170 21.82 14.25 -1.85
N TYR A 171 22.34 13.16 -1.31
CA TYR A 171 23.76 12.82 -1.31
C TYR A 171 24.13 11.66 -2.25
N GLY A 172 23.33 11.37 -3.28
CA GLY A 172 23.61 10.27 -4.20
C GLY A 172 22.68 10.24 -5.39
N ASP A 173 22.98 9.39 -6.37
CA ASP A 173 22.23 9.29 -7.63
C ASP A 173 20.99 8.39 -7.53
N SER A 174 20.74 7.80 -6.37
CA SER A 174 19.64 6.86 -6.13
C SER A 174 19.30 6.78 -4.64
N TRP A 175 18.21 6.12 -4.31
CA TRP A 175 17.85 5.71 -2.95
C TRP A 175 18.46 4.34 -2.67
N LYS A 176 19.41 4.26 -1.73
CA LYS A 176 20.01 3.01 -1.32
C LYS A 176 19.16 2.32 -0.26
N VAL A 177 18.82 1.07 -0.50
CA VAL A 177 18.07 0.22 0.43
C VAL A 177 18.89 -1.01 0.75
N SER A 178 19.16 -1.20 2.03
CA SER A 178 19.95 -2.32 2.52
C SER A 178 19.05 -3.35 3.19
N PHE A 179 19.27 -4.62 2.88
CA PHE A 179 18.65 -5.75 3.56
C PHE A 179 19.66 -6.32 4.55
N LEU A 180 19.24 -6.35 5.80
CA LEU A 180 20.08 -6.85 6.90
C LEU A 180 19.59 -8.23 7.33
N ASN A 181 20.54 -9.08 7.69
CA ASN A 181 20.23 -10.35 8.32
C ASN A 181 19.53 -10.11 9.67
N PRO A 182 18.32 -10.65 9.88
CA PRO A 182 17.55 -10.38 11.10
C PRO A 182 18.22 -10.91 12.38
N TYR A 183 19.11 -11.90 12.26
CA TYR A 183 19.76 -12.52 13.41
C TYR A 183 21.04 -11.80 13.87
N ASN A 184 21.82 -11.27 12.95
CA ASN A 184 23.14 -10.70 13.27
C ASN A 184 23.36 -9.29 12.70
N GLN A 185 22.35 -8.70 12.04
CA GLN A 185 22.38 -7.37 11.44
C GLN A 185 23.47 -7.18 10.37
N SER A 186 24.06 -8.27 9.85
CA SER A 186 25.00 -8.18 8.73
C SER A 186 24.26 -7.81 7.44
N LEU A 187 24.93 -7.05 6.57
CA LEU A 187 24.41 -6.70 5.26
C LEU A 187 24.25 -7.97 4.39
N LEU A 188 23.02 -8.27 3.96
CA LEU A 188 22.75 -9.36 3.03
C LEU A 188 22.79 -8.89 1.59
N ASN A 189 22.19 -7.75 1.32
CA ASN A 189 22.12 -7.17 -0.02
C ASN A 189 21.83 -5.67 0.04
N GLU A 190 22.17 -4.95 -1.04
CA GLU A 190 21.88 -3.53 -1.22
C GLU A 190 21.28 -3.30 -2.62
N PHE A 191 20.25 -2.48 -2.70
CA PHE A 191 19.63 -2.09 -3.95
C PHE A 191 19.65 -0.57 -4.11
N ASN A 192 19.81 -0.14 -5.34
CA ASN A 192 19.61 1.24 -5.73
C ASN A 192 18.21 1.37 -6.36
N LEU A 193 17.38 2.22 -5.77
CA LEU A 193 16.05 2.54 -6.30
C LEU A 193 16.07 3.92 -6.95
N GLN A 194 15.62 3.97 -8.20
CA GLN A 194 15.45 5.20 -8.96
C GLN A 194 14.22 5.03 -9.87
N ASN A 195 13.16 5.78 -9.58
CA ASN A 195 11.87 5.72 -10.29
C ASN A 195 11.30 4.29 -10.37
N THR A 196 11.48 3.52 -9.32
CA THR A 196 11.05 2.12 -9.24
C THR A 196 10.51 1.78 -7.86
N ALA A 197 9.69 0.74 -7.80
CA ALA A 197 9.18 0.18 -6.55
C ALA A 197 9.60 -1.28 -6.40
N ARG A 198 9.69 -1.73 -5.16
CA ARG A 198 9.82 -3.14 -4.79
C ARG A 198 8.78 -3.49 -3.73
N SER A 199 8.21 -4.66 -3.86
CA SER A 199 7.36 -5.25 -2.83
C SER A 199 7.86 -6.67 -2.55
N GLU A 200 7.94 -7.03 -1.27
CA GLU A 200 8.23 -8.38 -0.80
C GLU A 200 7.05 -8.83 0.06
N GLU A 201 6.46 -9.95 -0.31
CA GLU A 201 5.50 -10.66 0.53
C GLU A 201 6.26 -11.60 1.44
N HIS A 202 6.33 -11.27 2.73
CA HIS A 202 6.69 -12.26 3.74
C HIS A 202 5.42 -13.03 4.10
N THR A 203 5.39 -14.30 3.77
CA THR A 203 4.44 -15.24 4.36
C THR A 203 4.82 -15.40 5.83
N SER A 204 4.28 -14.51 6.68
CA SER A 204 4.47 -14.57 8.14
C SER A 204 3.83 -15.81 8.78
N GLU A 205 3.19 -16.67 8.00
CA GLU A 205 2.55 -17.90 8.46
C GLU A 205 3.51 -19.09 8.65
N LEU A 206 4.78 -18.97 8.26
CA LEU A 206 5.76 -20.04 8.47
C LEU A 206 6.54 -19.93 9.80
N GLN A 207 6.20 -19.02 10.69
CA GLN A 207 6.89 -18.87 11.99
C GLN A 207 6.07 -19.28 13.21
N SER A 208 4.93 -19.94 13.05
CA SER A 208 4.16 -20.49 14.17
C SER A 208 4.18 -22.01 14.15
N HIS A 209 5.35 -22.60 14.35
CA HIS A 209 5.49 -23.97 14.84
C HIS A 209 6.75 -24.10 15.70
#